data_778ca824b0d22574d11de9c22fa9429b
#
_entry.id   778ca824b0d22574d11de9c22fa9429b
#
_cell.length_a   1.000
_cell.length_b   1.000
_cell.length_c   1.000
_cell.angle_alpha   90.00
_cell.angle_beta   90.00
_cell.angle_gamma   90.00
#
_symmetry.space_group_name_H-M   'P 1'
#
loop_
_entity.id
_entity.type
_entity.pdbx_description
1 polymer ?
#
loop_
_entity_poly.entity_id
_entity_poly.type
_entity_poly.pdbx_seq_one_letter_code
_entity_poly.pdbx_strand_id
1 'polypeptide(L)'
;MPRAQRLRVACVTTYDARDVNQWSGLGYYIGKTLERHVGDVTYIGTLRDPSTICDRIVRKAYHTFARSDYSVERTERVGKAYAREVESRMSGNTFDVIVALGTIPVAYMTSDVPLIVYADATFASMIGYYYTRLSKASIVDGHRMERTAYQRAARLVFASEWAAESAMRGPARAQAAPGG
;
A
#
# COMPACT_ATOMS: atom_id res chain seq x y z
N MET A 1 -30.27 -23.17 -1.45
CA MET A 1 -28.82 -22.94 -1.54
C MET A 1 -28.35 -22.41 -0.20
N PRO A 2 -27.30 -22.94 0.42
CA PRO A 2 -26.79 -22.40 1.68
C PRO A 2 -26.39 -20.94 1.43
N ARG A 3 -26.83 -20.03 2.30
CA ARG A 3 -26.44 -18.63 2.29
C ARG A 3 -24.91 -18.58 2.47
N ALA A 4 -24.18 -18.10 1.48
CA ALA A 4 -22.73 -17.95 1.61
C ALA A 4 -22.47 -17.15 2.89
N GLN A 5 -21.61 -17.70 3.75
CA GLN A 5 -21.26 -17.04 5.01
C GLN A 5 -20.59 -15.71 4.66
N ARG A 6 -21.12 -14.61 5.19
CA ARG A 6 -20.54 -13.27 4.99
C ARG A 6 -19.20 -13.20 5.74
N LEU A 7 -18.14 -12.81 5.05
CA LEU A 7 -16.82 -12.63 5.64
C LEU A 7 -16.74 -11.31 6.42
N ARG A 8 -15.93 -11.30 7.47
CA ARG A 8 -15.55 -10.07 8.18
C ARG A 8 -14.26 -9.54 7.55
N VAL A 9 -14.38 -8.44 6.83
CA VAL A 9 -13.31 -7.87 6.01
C VAL A 9 -12.72 -6.64 6.68
N ALA A 10 -11.41 -6.59 6.92
CA ALA A 10 -10.69 -5.36 7.24
C ALA A 10 -10.23 -4.70 5.92
N CYS A 11 -10.86 -3.60 5.53
CA CYS A 11 -10.43 -2.79 4.38
C CYS A 11 -9.42 -1.74 4.84
N VAL A 12 -8.15 -1.89 4.45
CA VAL A 12 -7.02 -1.10 4.97
C VAL A 12 -6.50 -0.14 3.92
N THR A 13 -6.44 1.15 4.29
CA THR A 13 -5.90 2.25 3.48
C THR A 13 -5.13 3.23 4.36
N THR A 14 -4.29 4.09 3.78
CA THR A 14 -3.69 5.21 4.51
C THR A 14 -4.63 6.42 4.62
N TYR A 15 -5.63 6.50 3.75
CA TYR A 15 -6.66 7.54 3.65
C TYR A 15 -8.04 7.01 4.05
N ASP A 16 -9.10 7.84 4.04
CA ASP A 16 -10.47 7.36 4.24
C ASP A 16 -11.04 6.77 2.94
N ALA A 17 -11.14 5.45 2.86
CA ALA A 17 -11.72 4.76 1.71
C ALA A 17 -13.24 5.00 1.53
N ARG A 18 -13.91 5.64 2.49
CA ARG A 18 -15.32 6.05 2.36
C ARG A 18 -15.49 7.42 1.68
N ASP A 19 -14.39 8.16 1.51
CA ASP A 19 -14.40 9.42 0.77
C ASP A 19 -14.15 9.17 -0.72
N VAL A 20 -15.18 9.40 -1.53
CA VAL A 20 -15.13 9.22 -3.00
C VAL A 20 -14.14 10.16 -3.69
N ASN A 21 -13.73 11.24 -3.04
CA ASN A 21 -12.75 12.18 -3.60
C ASN A 21 -11.30 11.70 -3.40
N GLN A 22 -11.07 10.72 -2.53
CA GLN A 22 -9.74 10.14 -2.31
C GLN A 22 -9.44 9.11 -3.41
N TRP A 23 -8.18 9.14 -3.88
CA TRP A 23 -7.68 8.19 -4.87
C TRP A 23 -8.63 7.98 -6.07
N SER A 24 -9.18 9.08 -6.58
CA SER A 24 -10.13 9.09 -7.71
C SER A 24 -11.36 8.19 -7.50
N GLY A 25 -11.78 8.00 -6.27
CA GLY A 25 -12.93 7.16 -5.90
C GLY A 25 -12.65 5.65 -5.89
N LEU A 26 -11.47 5.19 -6.31
CA LEU A 26 -11.19 3.76 -6.45
C LEU A 26 -11.38 3.00 -5.11
N GLY A 27 -10.86 3.55 -4.01
CA GLY A 27 -11.03 2.96 -2.68
C GLY A 27 -12.50 2.85 -2.27
N TYR A 28 -13.28 3.88 -2.56
CA TYR A 28 -14.71 3.92 -2.27
C TYR A 28 -15.48 2.81 -3.01
N TYR A 29 -15.28 2.70 -4.32
CA TYR A 29 -15.99 1.70 -5.12
C TYR A 29 -15.55 0.26 -4.80
N ILE A 30 -14.26 0.03 -4.51
CA ILE A 30 -13.79 -1.27 -4.03
C ILE A 30 -14.45 -1.61 -2.69
N GLY A 31 -14.46 -0.68 -1.72
CA GLY A 31 -15.11 -0.88 -0.43
C GLY A 31 -16.59 -1.22 -0.58
N LYS A 32 -17.33 -0.48 -1.40
CA LYS A 32 -18.75 -0.75 -1.69
C LYS A 32 -18.96 -2.11 -2.36
N THR A 33 -18.05 -2.52 -3.23
CA THR A 33 -18.13 -3.84 -3.87
C THR A 33 -17.91 -4.96 -2.86
N LEU A 34 -16.96 -4.79 -1.94
CA LEU A 34 -16.73 -5.74 -0.84
C LEU A 34 -17.95 -5.85 0.06
N GLU A 35 -18.57 -4.73 0.48
CA GLU A 35 -19.80 -4.72 1.28
C GLU A 35 -20.94 -5.48 0.59
N ARG A 36 -21.08 -5.26 -0.71
CA ARG A 36 -22.21 -5.83 -1.48
C ARG A 36 -22.04 -7.33 -1.75
N HIS A 37 -20.81 -7.78 -2.03
CA HIS A 37 -20.58 -9.11 -2.60
C HIS A 37 -19.78 -10.06 -1.71
N VAL A 38 -19.04 -9.55 -0.72
CA VAL A 38 -18.12 -10.37 0.08
C VAL A 38 -18.56 -10.49 1.51
N GLY A 39 -18.76 -9.37 2.23
CA GLY A 39 -19.07 -9.47 3.64
C GLY A 39 -19.24 -8.15 4.36
N ASP A 40 -19.05 -8.21 5.68
CA ASP A 40 -19.14 -7.05 6.55
C ASP A 40 -17.78 -6.35 6.59
N VAL A 41 -17.73 -5.12 6.08
CA VAL A 41 -16.47 -4.38 5.89
C VAL A 41 -16.25 -3.40 7.04
N THR A 42 -15.12 -3.55 7.72
CA THR A 42 -14.60 -2.56 8.65
C THR A 42 -13.51 -1.76 7.94
N TYR A 43 -13.72 -0.45 7.81
CA TYR A 43 -12.73 0.45 7.20
C TYR A 43 -11.68 0.87 8.21
N ILE A 44 -10.42 0.55 7.93
CA ILE A 44 -9.25 0.95 8.71
C ILE A 44 -8.44 1.90 7.84
N GLY A 45 -8.78 3.18 7.93
CA GLY A 45 -8.19 4.23 7.12
C GLY A 45 -7.94 5.51 7.93
N THR A 46 -7.56 6.59 7.25
CA THR A 46 -7.17 7.84 7.90
C THR A 46 -6.09 7.59 8.96
N LEU A 47 -5.05 6.85 8.56
CA LEU A 47 -3.94 6.54 9.45
C LEU A 47 -3.15 7.82 9.77
N ARG A 48 -2.63 7.90 10.98
CA ARG A 48 -1.84 9.05 11.42
C ARG A 48 -0.50 9.06 10.68
N ASP A 49 -0.13 10.20 10.11
CA ASP A 49 1.21 10.37 9.52
C ASP A 49 2.27 10.21 10.63
N PRO A 50 3.09 9.15 10.58
CA PRO A 50 4.12 8.91 11.58
C PRO A 50 5.42 9.67 11.30
N SER A 51 5.43 10.59 10.33
CA SER A 51 6.61 11.38 10.02
C SER A 51 6.96 12.35 11.15
N THR A 52 8.24 12.47 11.41
CA THR A 52 8.79 13.32 12.47
C THR A 52 9.34 14.62 11.92
N ILE A 53 9.74 15.53 12.83
CA ILE A 53 10.46 16.75 12.46
C ILE A 53 11.79 16.40 11.75
N CYS A 54 12.48 15.36 12.23
CA CYS A 54 13.71 14.85 11.59
C CYS A 54 13.47 14.42 10.15
N ASP A 55 12.36 13.72 9.87
CA ASP A 55 12.02 13.31 8.51
C ASP A 55 11.80 14.50 7.58
N ARG A 56 11.19 15.57 8.11
CA ARG A 56 11.01 16.82 7.36
C ARG A 56 12.35 17.51 7.06
N ILE A 57 13.28 17.48 8.02
CA ILE A 57 14.64 18.03 7.83
C ILE A 57 15.38 17.20 6.76
N VAL A 58 15.34 15.86 6.86
CA VAL A 58 15.99 14.97 5.88
C VAL A 58 15.41 15.19 4.49
N ARG A 59 14.08 15.23 4.34
CA ARG A 59 13.42 15.52 3.07
C ARG A 59 13.85 16.88 2.48
N LYS A 60 13.92 17.92 3.32
CA LYS A 60 14.39 19.24 2.89
C LYS A 60 15.85 19.21 2.46
N ALA A 61 16.72 18.50 3.18
CA ALA A 61 18.13 18.36 2.83
C ALA A 61 18.30 17.65 1.47
N TYR A 62 17.62 16.54 1.23
CA TYR A 62 17.64 15.85 -0.07
C TYR A 62 17.17 16.75 -1.20
N HIS A 63 16.06 17.47 -1.00
CA HIS A 63 15.54 18.40 -2.00
C HIS A 63 16.52 19.52 -2.31
N THR A 64 17.16 20.12 -1.29
CA THR A 64 18.03 21.29 -1.44
C THR A 64 19.42 20.93 -1.96
N PHE A 65 20.06 19.92 -1.38
CA PHE A 65 21.46 19.60 -1.65
C PHE A 65 21.62 18.51 -2.71
N ALA A 66 20.77 17.49 -2.71
CA ALA A 66 20.85 16.40 -3.66
C ALA A 66 19.94 16.58 -4.88
N ARG A 67 19.12 17.62 -4.92
CA ARG A 67 18.10 17.87 -5.96
C ARG A 67 17.24 16.65 -6.26
N SER A 68 16.97 15.84 -5.22
CA SER A 68 16.19 14.61 -5.28
C SER A 68 15.13 14.59 -4.20
N ASP A 69 14.09 13.77 -4.40
CA ASP A 69 12.99 13.64 -3.46
C ASP A 69 13.23 12.44 -2.53
N TYR A 70 13.01 12.62 -1.24
CA TYR A 70 13.12 11.57 -0.24
C TYR A 70 11.73 11.14 0.22
N SER A 71 11.39 9.88 -0.05
CA SER A 71 10.08 9.29 0.24
C SER A 71 10.07 8.72 1.66
N VAL A 72 9.70 9.54 2.62
CA VAL A 72 9.66 9.18 4.05
C VAL A 72 8.65 8.07 4.31
N GLU A 73 7.51 8.10 3.63
CA GLU A 73 6.42 7.14 3.80
C GLU A 73 6.80 5.70 3.43
N ARG A 74 7.88 5.52 2.67
CA ARG A 74 8.38 4.20 2.27
C ARG A 74 9.54 3.70 3.11
N THR A 75 9.94 4.44 4.13
CA THR A 75 10.95 3.96 5.08
C THR A 75 10.38 2.85 5.96
N GLU A 76 11.23 1.90 6.35
CA GLU A 76 10.86 0.78 7.22
C GLU A 76 10.25 1.27 8.54
N ARG A 77 10.81 2.34 9.12
CA ARG A 77 10.31 2.95 10.36
C ARG A 77 8.85 3.39 10.23
N VAL A 78 8.55 4.12 9.16
CA VAL A 78 7.20 4.65 8.89
C VAL A 78 6.25 3.50 8.56
N GLY A 79 6.66 2.55 7.73
CA GLY A 79 5.87 1.36 7.43
C GLY A 79 5.54 0.52 8.67
N LYS A 80 6.51 0.34 9.58
CA LYS A 80 6.27 -0.34 10.87
C LYS A 80 5.33 0.44 11.79
N ALA A 81 5.34 1.77 11.72
CA ALA A 81 4.41 2.59 12.50
C ALA A 81 2.97 2.45 11.97
N TYR A 82 2.79 2.47 10.66
CA TYR A 82 1.49 2.21 10.05
C TYR A 82 0.97 0.80 10.36
N ALA A 83 1.81 -0.22 10.22
CA ALA A 83 1.44 -1.60 10.53
C ALA A 83 0.93 -1.75 11.97
N ARG A 84 1.65 -1.17 12.94
CA ARG A 84 1.24 -1.17 14.36
C ARG A 84 -0.09 -0.46 14.59
N GLU A 85 -0.33 0.66 13.91
CA GLU A 85 -1.60 1.38 14.01
C GLU A 85 -2.75 0.55 13.43
N VAL A 86 -2.55 -0.09 12.28
CA VAL A 86 -3.55 -1.00 11.68
C VAL A 86 -3.86 -2.14 12.63
N GLU A 87 -2.85 -2.84 13.15
CA GLU A 87 -3.01 -3.96 14.08
C GLU A 87 -3.70 -3.53 15.37
N SER A 88 -3.37 -2.34 15.90
CA SER A 88 -4.05 -1.77 17.07
C SER A 88 -5.54 -1.52 16.83
N ARG A 89 -5.89 -1.01 15.62
CA ARG A 89 -7.31 -0.78 15.25
C ARG A 89 -8.07 -2.08 14.94
N MET A 90 -7.35 -3.14 14.58
CA MET A 90 -7.91 -4.48 14.41
C MET A 90 -8.12 -5.20 15.75
N SER A 91 -7.38 -4.81 16.78
CA SER A 91 -7.43 -5.46 18.11
C SER A 91 -8.83 -5.44 18.69
N GLY A 92 -9.23 -6.56 19.31
CA GLY A 92 -10.57 -6.75 19.87
C GLY A 92 -11.66 -7.16 18.86
N ASN A 93 -11.32 -7.17 17.56
CA ASN A 93 -12.21 -7.68 16.52
C ASN A 93 -11.59 -8.91 15.85
N THR A 94 -12.45 -9.74 15.30
CA THR A 94 -12.00 -10.89 14.50
C THR A 94 -12.29 -10.63 13.03
N PHE A 95 -11.29 -10.87 12.18
CA PHE A 95 -11.38 -10.70 10.74
C PHE A 95 -11.04 -12.03 10.04
N ASP A 96 -11.75 -12.30 8.95
CA ASP A 96 -11.52 -13.47 8.12
C ASP A 96 -10.51 -13.17 7.01
N VAL A 97 -10.40 -11.88 6.62
CA VAL A 97 -9.47 -11.40 5.59
C VAL A 97 -9.17 -9.91 5.75
N ILE A 98 -7.94 -9.53 5.42
CA ILE A 98 -7.51 -8.14 5.23
C ILE A 98 -7.46 -7.87 3.73
N VAL A 99 -8.11 -6.80 3.28
CA VAL A 99 -8.00 -6.26 1.92
C VAL A 99 -7.31 -4.91 2.01
N ALA A 100 -6.05 -4.83 1.60
CA ALA A 100 -5.28 -3.60 1.59
C ALA A 100 -5.26 -2.97 0.20
N LEU A 101 -5.60 -1.68 0.13
CA LEU A 101 -5.53 -0.92 -1.11
C LEU A 101 -4.19 -0.16 -1.15
N GLY A 102 -3.14 -0.91 -1.44
CA GLY A 102 -1.75 -0.48 -1.46
C GLY A 102 -0.87 -1.22 -0.45
N THR A 103 0.43 -1.08 -0.59
CA THR A 103 1.44 -1.82 0.16
C THR A 103 1.89 -1.15 1.46
N ILE A 104 1.85 0.20 1.51
CA ILE A 104 2.44 1.00 2.59
C ILE A 104 1.91 0.61 3.98
N PRO A 105 0.58 0.54 4.22
CA PRO A 105 0.07 0.33 5.57
C PRO A 105 0.24 -1.10 6.09
N VAL A 106 0.54 -2.06 5.22
CA VAL A 106 0.50 -3.50 5.54
C VAL A 106 1.84 -4.23 5.38
N ALA A 107 2.86 -3.57 4.81
CA ALA A 107 4.13 -4.21 4.48
C ALA A 107 4.80 -4.89 5.68
N TYR A 108 4.70 -4.31 6.86
CA TYR A 108 5.38 -4.79 8.07
C TYR A 108 4.40 -5.31 9.15
N MET A 109 3.17 -5.65 8.78
CA MET A 109 2.22 -6.29 9.70
C MET A 109 2.69 -7.69 10.08
N THR A 110 2.32 -8.12 11.30
CA THR A 110 2.65 -9.45 11.85
C THR A 110 1.41 -10.34 12.02
N SER A 111 0.21 -9.81 11.79
CA SER A 111 -1.08 -10.52 11.91
C SER A 111 -1.15 -11.77 11.03
N ASP A 112 -1.69 -12.87 11.56
CA ASP A 112 -1.90 -14.13 10.82
C ASP A 112 -3.14 -14.11 9.91
N VAL A 113 -3.95 -13.06 9.97
CA VAL A 113 -5.13 -12.92 9.10
C VAL A 113 -4.69 -12.87 7.64
N PRO A 114 -5.30 -13.66 6.74
CA PRO A 114 -4.97 -13.66 5.31
C PRO A 114 -5.03 -12.26 4.72
N LEU A 115 -3.96 -11.85 4.03
CA LEU A 115 -3.83 -10.53 3.41
C LEU A 115 -4.02 -10.63 1.89
N ILE A 116 -4.93 -9.81 1.36
CA ILE A 116 -5.04 -9.52 -0.06
C ILE A 116 -4.55 -8.10 -0.29
N VAL A 117 -3.59 -7.90 -1.20
CA VAL A 117 -3.11 -6.58 -1.59
C VAL A 117 -3.60 -6.27 -2.99
N TYR A 118 -4.33 -5.17 -3.11
CA TYR A 118 -4.70 -4.58 -4.39
C TYR A 118 -3.71 -3.46 -4.75
N ALA A 119 -3.26 -3.43 -6.01
CA ALA A 119 -2.42 -2.38 -6.55
C ALA A 119 -2.82 -2.02 -7.99
N ASP A 120 -2.91 -0.75 -8.28
CA ASP A 120 -3.12 -0.20 -9.63
C ASP A 120 -1.82 -0.12 -10.43
N ALA A 121 -0.70 0.06 -9.75
CA ALA A 121 0.65 0.09 -10.30
C ALA A 121 1.65 -0.47 -9.29
N THR A 122 2.78 -0.97 -9.76
CA THR A 122 3.92 -1.30 -8.89
C THR A 122 4.75 -0.05 -8.61
N PHE A 123 5.50 -0.07 -7.51
CA PHE A 123 6.45 1.01 -7.24
C PHE A 123 7.48 1.16 -8.37
N ALA A 124 7.95 0.03 -8.91
CA ALA A 124 8.90 0.01 -10.02
C ALA A 124 8.36 0.70 -11.27
N SER A 125 7.10 0.47 -11.63
CA SER A 125 6.48 1.08 -12.81
C SER A 125 6.17 2.57 -12.65
N MET A 126 6.10 3.06 -11.41
CA MET A 126 5.92 4.48 -11.13
C MET A 126 7.22 5.30 -11.20
N ILE A 127 8.41 4.64 -11.10
CA ILE A 127 9.71 5.31 -11.21
C ILE A 127 9.92 5.77 -12.66
N GLY A 128 10.28 7.05 -12.81
CA GLY A 128 10.45 7.70 -14.11
C GLY A 128 9.15 8.28 -14.69
N TYR A 129 8.00 7.86 -14.18
CA TYR A 129 6.70 8.40 -14.58
C TYR A 129 6.13 9.36 -13.52
N TYR A 130 5.73 8.86 -12.35
CA TYR A 130 5.30 9.68 -11.23
C TYR A 130 6.46 10.15 -10.34
N TYR A 131 7.46 9.30 -10.19
CA TYR A 131 8.62 9.56 -9.36
C TYR A 131 9.85 9.83 -10.25
N THR A 132 9.98 11.05 -10.72
CA THR A 132 11.05 11.46 -11.66
C THR A 132 12.38 11.78 -10.98
N ARG A 133 12.37 12.05 -9.68
CA ARG A 133 13.53 12.57 -8.94
C ARG A 133 13.80 11.86 -7.61
N LEU A 134 13.33 10.61 -7.45
CA LEU A 134 13.57 9.88 -6.21
C LEU A 134 15.06 9.67 -5.93
N SER A 135 15.44 9.84 -4.66
CA SER A 135 16.77 9.48 -4.18
C SER A 135 17.01 7.98 -4.30
N LYS A 136 18.29 7.56 -4.46
CA LYS A 136 18.64 6.14 -4.48
C LYS A 136 18.19 5.40 -3.22
N ALA A 137 18.26 6.05 -2.06
CA ALA A 137 17.78 5.50 -0.79
C ALA A 137 16.27 5.21 -0.85
N SER A 138 15.48 6.18 -1.33
CA SER A 138 14.02 6.01 -1.47
C SER A 138 13.64 4.91 -2.46
N ILE A 139 14.41 4.73 -3.53
CA ILE A 139 14.20 3.64 -4.48
C ILE A 139 14.44 2.28 -3.80
N VAL A 140 15.51 2.15 -3.05
CA VAL A 140 15.83 0.91 -2.31
C VAL A 140 14.74 0.61 -1.26
N ASP A 141 14.35 1.61 -0.48
CA ASP A 141 13.33 1.44 0.56
C ASP A 141 11.95 1.12 -0.04
N GLY A 142 11.57 1.81 -1.13
CA GLY A 142 10.32 1.55 -1.82
C GLY A 142 10.21 0.12 -2.36
N HIS A 143 11.27 -0.37 -3.02
CA HIS A 143 11.31 -1.76 -3.48
C HIS A 143 11.30 -2.77 -2.34
N ARG A 144 12.00 -2.48 -1.24
CA ARG A 144 12.00 -3.34 -0.06
C ARG A 144 10.60 -3.44 0.53
N MET A 145 9.95 -2.31 0.76
CA MET A 145 8.59 -2.25 1.33
C MET A 145 7.58 -3.00 0.46
N GLU A 146 7.57 -2.74 -0.85
CA GLU A 146 6.66 -3.43 -1.77
C GLU A 146 6.90 -4.93 -1.78
N ARG A 147 8.15 -5.37 -1.89
CA ARG A 147 8.51 -6.79 -1.82
C ARG A 147 8.04 -7.44 -0.52
N THR A 148 8.24 -6.77 0.62
CA THR A 148 7.81 -7.28 1.93
C THR A 148 6.30 -7.45 1.99
N ALA A 149 5.52 -6.48 1.48
CA ALA A 149 4.07 -6.59 1.40
C ALA A 149 3.63 -7.75 0.49
N TYR A 150 4.26 -7.89 -0.68
CA TYR A 150 3.91 -8.94 -1.64
C TYR A 150 4.25 -10.34 -1.14
N GLN A 151 5.37 -10.52 -0.46
CA GLN A 151 5.76 -11.82 0.13
C GLN A 151 4.81 -12.26 1.25
N ARG A 152 4.23 -11.30 1.98
CA ARG A 152 3.26 -11.57 3.03
C ARG A 152 1.86 -11.84 2.50
N ALA A 153 1.51 -11.31 1.34
CA ALA A 153 0.18 -11.40 0.79
C ALA A 153 -0.18 -12.84 0.40
N ALA A 154 -1.34 -13.32 0.86
CA ALA A 154 -1.93 -14.56 0.39
C ALA A 154 -2.37 -14.45 -1.07
N ARG A 155 -2.75 -13.25 -1.51
CA ARG A 155 -3.11 -12.95 -2.90
C ARG A 155 -2.73 -11.51 -3.25
N LEU A 156 -2.30 -11.33 -4.51
CA LEU A 156 -2.09 -10.03 -5.13
C LEU A 156 -3.14 -9.84 -6.22
N VAL A 157 -3.77 -8.68 -6.23
CA VAL A 157 -4.76 -8.29 -7.23
C VAL A 157 -4.28 -7.00 -7.90
N PHE A 158 -4.18 -6.99 -9.20
CA PHE A 158 -3.74 -5.84 -9.98
C PHE A 158 -4.87 -5.30 -10.86
N ALA A 159 -4.92 -3.99 -11.02
CA ALA A 159 -5.92 -3.32 -11.85
C ALA A 159 -5.76 -3.62 -13.35
N SER A 160 -4.57 -4.07 -13.78
CA SER A 160 -4.25 -4.34 -15.18
C SER A 160 -3.17 -5.42 -15.32
N GLU A 161 -3.13 -6.04 -16.48
CA GLU A 161 -2.05 -6.97 -16.86
C GLU A 161 -0.67 -6.29 -16.82
N TRP A 162 -0.60 -5.03 -17.25
CA TRP A 162 0.63 -4.24 -17.18
C TRP A 162 1.19 -4.14 -15.76
N ALA A 163 0.34 -3.87 -14.77
CA ALA A 163 0.75 -3.82 -13.36
C ALA A 163 1.17 -5.21 -12.84
N ALA A 164 0.43 -6.27 -13.21
CA ALA A 164 0.74 -7.64 -12.85
C ALA A 164 2.08 -8.09 -13.45
N GLU A 165 2.31 -7.82 -14.73
CA GLU A 165 3.58 -8.12 -15.40
C GLU A 165 4.76 -7.36 -14.78
N SER A 166 4.57 -6.08 -14.41
CA SER A 166 5.59 -5.31 -13.71
C SER A 166 5.98 -5.95 -12.38
N ALA A 167 4.99 -6.44 -11.62
CA ALA A 167 5.24 -7.15 -10.37
C ALA A 167 6.03 -8.46 -10.58
N MET A 168 5.69 -9.22 -11.63
CA MET A 168 6.38 -10.49 -11.98
C MET A 168 7.82 -10.26 -12.45
N ARG A 169 8.08 -9.18 -13.21
CA ARG A 169 9.43 -8.87 -13.71
C ARG A 169 10.38 -8.43 -12.60
N GLY A 170 9.84 -7.90 -11.50
CA GLY A 170 10.62 -7.34 -10.40
C GLY A 170 11.35 -6.03 -10.76
N PRO A 171 11.97 -5.38 -9.76
CA PRO A 171 12.50 -4.02 -9.90
C PRO A 171 13.60 -3.85 -10.96
N ALA A 172 14.45 -4.85 -11.16
CA ALA A 172 15.59 -4.75 -12.07
C ALA A 172 15.21 -4.72 -13.56
N ARG A 173 14.08 -5.32 -13.94
CA ARG A 173 13.62 -5.36 -15.34
C ARG A 173 12.58 -4.29 -15.67
N ALA A 174 11.86 -3.78 -14.67
CA ALA A 174 10.85 -2.73 -14.89
C ALA A 174 11.47 -1.40 -15.31
N GLN A 175 12.71 -1.11 -14.89
CA GLN A 175 13.44 0.12 -15.26
C GLN A 175 14.06 0.08 -16.67
N ALA A 176 14.12 -1.08 -17.31
CA ALA A 176 14.70 -1.26 -18.63
C ALA A 176 13.69 -1.21 -19.78
N ALA A 177 12.40 -1.06 -19.50
CA ALA A 177 11.38 -0.91 -20.54
C ALA A 177 11.46 0.52 -21.11
N PRO A 178 11.77 0.71 -22.42
CA PRO A 178 11.75 2.02 -23.05
C PRO A 178 10.33 2.56 -22.97
N GLY A 179 10.20 3.78 -22.45
CA GLY A 179 8.95 4.52 -22.57
C GLY A 179 8.59 4.65 -24.05
N GLY A 180 7.55 3.96 -24.45
CA GLY A 180 6.92 4.12 -25.75
C GLY A 180 6.04 5.37 -25.76
#